data_f6f2a1dc384a9601bac997960657a3fa
#
_entry.id   f6f2a1dc384a9601bac997960657a3fa
#
_cell.length_a   1.000
_cell.length_b   1.000
_cell.length_c   1.000
_cell.angle_alpha   90.00
_cell.angle_beta   90.00
_cell.angle_gamma   90.00
#
_symmetry.space_group_name_H-M   'P 1'
#
loop_
_entity.id
_entity.type
_entity.pdbx_description
1 polymer ?
#
loop_
_entity_poly.entity_id
_entity_poly.type
_entity_poly.pdbx_seq_one_letter_code
_entity_poly.pdbx_strand_id
1 'polypeptide(L)'
;MTRPLQYFGSVLTPDGGAETDVKYRIGKAATVFNRLWTIWASRSISTELKIQLYNSIVLPTALYACETWKRTANIAHKIDVFHQRCLRRILRISYRDHVTNEEVLKRAKSNPLSSTVTERRLKFAGHTLRRPRHCHANVAMRWIPPGGKRKRGRPRKTWRRTFDEDLRQLNIEPDDVEKIAEDRVVWRELAARCALLHGRT
;
A
#
# COMPACT_ATOMS: atom_id res chain seq x y z
N MET A 1 18.87 -21.94 8.00
CA MET A 1 17.85 -21.03 7.37
C MET A 1 16.73 -20.82 8.37
N THR A 2 16.60 -19.61 8.92
CA THR A 2 15.51 -19.25 9.85
C THR A 2 14.19 -19.20 9.09
N ARG A 3 13.18 -19.93 9.59
CA ARG A 3 11.85 -19.94 8.97
C ARG A 3 11.16 -18.58 9.14
N PRO A 4 10.37 -18.12 8.15
CA PRO A 4 9.57 -16.92 8.32
C PRO A 4 8.56 -17.11 9.46
N LEU A 5 8.44 -16.11 10.34
CA LEU A 5 7.50 -16.09 11.44
C LEU A 5 6.18 -15.45 11.00
N GLN A 6 5.07 -16.10 11.25
CA GLN A 6 3.76 -15.51 11.06
C GLN A 6 3.28 -14.87 12.38
N TYR A 7 3.05 -13.55 12.38
CA TYR A 7 2.59 -12.79 13.54
C TYR A 7 1.43 -11.88 13.16
N PHE A 8 0.31 -12.01 13.86
CA PHE A 8 -0.96 -11.31 13.52
C PHE A 8 -1.31 -11.34 12.03
N GLY A 9 -1.06 -12.47 11.39
CA GLY A 9 -1.36 -12.67 9.97
C GLY A 9 -0.37 -12.02 9.00
N SER A 10 0.67 -11.31 9.43
CA SER A 10 1.78 -10.83 8.59
C SER A 10 2.95 -11.79 8.64
N VAL A 11 3.69 -11.88 7.54
CA VAL A 11 4.88 -12.74 7.43
C VAL A 11 6.12 -11.90 7.68
N LEU A 12 6.76 -12.15 8.83
CA LEU A 12 8.01 -11.51 9.21
C LEU A 12 9.19 -12.36 8.72
N THR A 13 10.10 -11.75 8.00
CA THR A 13 11.33 -12.38 7.52
C THR A 13 12.54 -11.82 8.26
N PRO A 14 13.61 -12.62 8.51
CA PRO A 14 14.80 -12.16 9.22
C PRO A 14 15.51 -10.97 8.57
N ASP A 15 15.32 -10.78 7.27
CA ASP A 15 15.89 -9.66 6.52
C ASP A 15 15.01 -8.40 6.56
N GLY A 16 13.88 -8.42 7.25
CA GLY A 16 12.90 -7.32 7.31
C GLY A 16 12.27 -6.98 5.96
N GLY A 17 12.25 -7.94 5.03
CA GLY A 17 11.70 -7.77 3.68
C GLY A 17 10.18 -7.78 3.66
N ALA A 18 9.53 -6.70 3.19
CA ALA A 18 8.08 -6.66 3.00
C ALA A 18 7.58 -7.50 1.81
N GLU A 19 8.48 -7.94 0.91
CA GLU A 19 8.07 -8.62 -0.34
C GLU A 19 7.38 -9.96 -0.11
N THR A 20 7.81 -10.71 0.91
CA THR A 20 7.20 -12.00 1.27
C THR A 20 5.80 -11.79 1.82
N ASP A 21 5.61 -10.80 2.69
CA ASP A 21 4.29 -10.46 3.23
C ASP A 21 3.35 -9.97 2.11
N VAL A 22 3.81 -9.10 1.22
CA VAL A 22 3.04 -8.63 0.05
C VAL A 22 2.58 -9.80 -0.82
N LYS A 23 3.47 -10.75 -1.16
CA LYS A 23 3.11 -11.94 -1.93
C LYS A 23 2.05 -12.78 -1.23
N TYR A 24 2.22 -12.99 0.08
CA TYR A 24 1.28 -13.73 0.91
C TYR A 24 -0.10 -13.07 0.94
N ARG A 25 -0.15 -11.75 1.10
CA ARG A 25 -1.40 -10.98 1.11
C ARG A 25 -2.10 -11.01 -0.24
N ILE A 26 -1.37 -10.81 -1.33
CA ILE A 26 -1.90 -10.93 -2.69
C ILE A 26 -2.45 -12.35 -2.92
N GLY A 27 -1.76 -13.39 -2.48
CA GLY A 27 -2.23 -14.77 -2.59
C GLY A 27 -3.54 -15.01 -1.85
N LYS A 28 -3.65 -14.53 -0.60
CA LYS A 28 -4.92 -14.59 0.17
C LYS A 28 -6.04 -13.83 -0.52
N ALA A 29 -5.79 -12.61 -0.96
CA ALA A 29 -6.78 -11.79 -1.65
C ALA A 29 -7.23 -12.43 -2.98
N ALA A 30 -6.31 -13.05 -3.72
CA ALA A 30 -6.63 -13.80 -4.94
C ALA A 30 -7.53 -15.01 -4.64
N THR A 31 -7.29 -15.72 -3.53
CA THR A 31 -8.16 -16.82 -3.08
C THR A 31 -9.56 -16.32 -2.77
N VAL A 32 -9.67 -15.19 -2.02
CA VAL A 32 -10.97 -14.56 -1.71
C VAL A 32 -11.67 -14.12 -3.01
N PHE A 33 -10.95 -13.47 -3.92
CA PHE A 33 -11.48 -13.04 -5.22
C PHE A 33 -12.03 -14.22 -6.02
N ASN A 34 -11.29 -15.33 -6.09
CA ASN A 34 -11.69 -16.53 -6.84
C ASN A 34 -12.92 -17.23 -6.23
N ARG A 35 -13.07 -17.21 -4.89
CA ARG A 35 -14.29 -17.75 -4.21
C ARG A 35 -15.57 -17.00 -4.62
N LEU A 36 -15.45 -15.74 -4.98
CA LEU A 36 -16.58 -14.90 -5.42
C LEU A 36 -16.79 -14.95 -6.94
N TRP A 37 -16.27 -15.98 -7.61
CA TRP A 37 -16.32 -16.11 -9.07
C TRP A 37 -17.74 -15.99 -9.65
N THR A 38 -18.72 -16.62 -9.02
CA THR A 38 -20.12 -16.59 -9.45
C THR A 38 -20.68 -15.17 -9.48
N ILE A 39 -20.26 -14.33 -8.53
CA ILE A 39 -20.64 -12.92 -8.47
C ILE A 39 -20.03 -12.14 -9.64
N TRP A 40 -18.71 -12.34 -9.88
CA TRP A 40 -18.03 -11.65 -10.98
C TRP A 40 -18.59 -12.07 -12.35
N ALA A 41 -18.98 -13.34 -12.50
CA ALA A 41 -19.56 -13.88 -13.73
C ALA A 41 -21.05 -13.53 -13.93
N SER A 42 -21.78 -13.19 -12.89
CA SER A 42 -23.21 -12.86 -12.96
C SER A 42 -23.48 -11.66 -13.88
N ARG A 43 -24.53 -11.74 -14.70
CA ARG A 43 -25.04 -10.63 -15.53
C ARG A 43 -26.12 -9.81 -14.82
N SER A 44 -26.75 -10.38 -13.80
CA SER A 44 -27.80 -9.72 -13.02
C SER A 44 -27.28 -8.73 -11.97
N ILE A 45 -25.98 -8.80 -11.63
CA ILE A 45 -25.34 -7.91 -10.67
C ILE A 45 -24.64 -6.78 -11.44
N SER A 46 -24.94 -5.52 -11.05
CA SER A 46 -24.33 -4.36 -11.69
C SER A 46 -22.82 -4.29 -11.46
N THR A 47 -22.12 -3.63 -12.36
CA THR A 47 -20.66 -3.45 -12.27
C THR A 47 -20.28 -2.63 -11.04
N GLU A 48 -21.07 -1.62 -10.71
CA GLU A 48 -20.88 -0.78 -9.52
C GLU A 48 -20.92 -1.60 -8.24
N LEU A 49 -21.92 -2.47 -8.11
CA LEU A 49 -22.05 -3.34 -6.94
C LEU A 49 -20.90 -4.33 -6.84
N LYS A 50 -20.45 -4.89 -7.97
CA LYS A 50 -19.25 -5.76 -7.99
C LYS A 50 -17.99 -5.02 -7.52
N ILE A 51 -17.79 -3.76 -7.97
CA ILE A 51 -16.66 -2.95 -7.53
C ILE A 51 -16.77 -2.62 -6.04
N GLN A 52 -17.95 -2.32 -5.52
CA GLN A 52 -18.17 -2.12 -4.09
C GLN A 52 -17.82 -3.37 -3.28
N LEU A 53 -18.26 -4.55 -3.71
CA LEU A 53 -17.91 -5.83 -3.09
C LEU A 53 -16.40 -6.11 -3.15
N TYR A 54 -15.76 -5.83 -4.28
CA TYR A 54 -14.31 -5.94 -4.42
C TYR A 54 -13.59 -5.03 -3.41
N ASN A 55 -14.00 -3.78 -3.30
CA ASN A 55 -13.42 -2.80 -2.40
C ASN A 55 -13.63 -3.14 -0.92
N SER A 56 -14.77 -3.74 -0.56
CA SER A 56 -15.11 -4.06 0.83
C SER A 56 -14.59 -5.42 1.30
N ILE A 57 -14.37 -6.39 0.40
CA ILE A 57 -14.00 -7.75 0.78
C ILE A 57 -12.56 -8.09 0.36
N VAL A 58 -12.22 -7.84 -0.91
CA VAL A 58 -10.92 -8.29 -1.46
C VAL A 58 -9.79 -7.33 -1.10
N LEU A 59 -10.00 -6.01 -1.27
CA LEU A 59 -8.96 -5.02 -1.00
C LEU A 59 -8.51 -4.98 0.47
N PRO A 60 -9.38 -5.08 1.50
CA PRO A 60 -8.94 -5.14 2.89
C PRO A 60 -8.04 -6.35 3.17
N THR A 61 -8.29 -7.48 2.51
CA THR A 61 -7.43 -8.66 2.61
C THR A 61 -6.05 -8.43 1.97
N ALA A 62 -6.02 -7.80 0.78
CA ALA A 62 -4.78 -7.48 0.08
C ALA A 62 -3.93 -6.43 0.81
N LEU A 63 -4.60 -5.42 1.39
CA LEU A 63 -3.97 -4.24 1.98
C LEU A 63 -3.88 -4.28 3.52
N TYR A 64 -4.05 -5.42 4.13
CA TYR A 64 -3.89 -5.55 5.58
C TYR A 64 -2.45 -5.24 5.97
N ALA A 65 -2.25 -4.33 6.93
CA ALA A 65 -0.94 -3.85 7.42
C ALA A 65 -0.03 -3.22 6.32
N CYS A 66 -0.60 -2.81 5.18
CA CYS A 66 0.18 -2.22 4.07
C CYS A 66 0.86 -0.90 4.44
N GLU A 67 0.40 -0.21 5.47
CA GLU A 67 1.00 0.99 6.04
C GLU A 67 2.41 0.76 6.58
N THR A 68 2.75 -0.49 6.91
CA THR A 68 4.10 -0.88 7.37
C THR A 68 5.05 -1.26 6.24
N TRP A 69 4.55 -1.37 5.01
CA TRP A 69 5.40 -1.78 3.89
C TRP A 69 6.30 -0.64 3.41
N LYS A 70 7.57 -0.98 3.18
CA LYS A 70 8.48 -0.11 2.42
C LYS A 70 8.02 -0.04 0.96
N ARG A 71 8.17 1.10 0.31
CA ARG A 71 7.88 1.24 -1.12
C ARG A 71 9.10 0.83 -1.96
N THR A 72 8.93 -0.15 -2.82
CA THR A 72 9.85 -0.48 -3.92
C THR A 72 9.06 -0.57 -5.22
N ALA A 73 9.71 -0.31 -6.36
CA ALA A 73 9.05 -0.45 -7.67
C ALA A 73 8.45 -1.85 -7.86
N ASN A 74 9.14 -2.89 -7.39
CA ASN A 74 8.68 -4.28 -7.46
C ASN A 74 7.40 -4.51 -6.63
N ILE A 75 7.32 -3.95 -5.41
CA ILE A 75 6.11 -4.06 -4.57
C ILE A 75 4.95 -3.32 -5.21
N ALA A 76 5.16 -2.07 -5.64
CA ALA A 76 4.14 -1.27 -6.31
C ALA A 76 3.60 -1.99 -7.54
N HIS A 77 4.49 -2.46 -8.42
CA HIS A 77 4.12 -3.19 -9.63
C HIS A 77 3.29 -4.45 -9.31
N LYS A 78 3.69 -5.28 -8.35
CA LYS A 78 2.94 -6.50 -7.98
C LYS A 78 1.53 -6.20 -7.49
N ILE A 79 1.37 -5.15 -6.69
CA ILE A 79 0.07 -4.74 -6.16
C ILE A 79 -0.82 -4.23 -7.29
N ASP A 80 -0.28 -3.39 -8.17
CA ASP A 80 -1.04 -2.81 -9.27
C ASP A 80 -1.39 -3.86 -10.33
N VAL A 81 -0.51 -4.81 -10.63
CA VAL A 81 -0.83 -5.95 -11.51
C VAL A 81 -1.98 -6.80 -10.94
N PHE A 82 -1.96 -7.08 -9.64
CA PHE A 82 -3.07 -7.79 -9.00
C PHE A 82 -4.38 -7.02 -9.14
N HIS A 83 -4.35 -5.71 -8.85
CA HIS A 83 -5.51 -4.84 -8.96
C HIS A 83 -6.08 -4.81 -10.37
N GLN A 84 -5.25 -4.56 -11.37
CA GLN A 84 -5.63 -4.54 -12.77
C GLN A 84 -6.25 -5.86 -13.24
N ARG A 85 -5.69 -7.00 -12.80
CA ARG A 85 -6.25 -8.33 -13.11
C ARG A 85 -7.67 -8.49 -12.55
N CYS A 86 -7.90 -8.07 -11.31
CA CYS A 86 -9.22 -8.15 -10.67
C CYS A 86 -10.22 -7.24 -11.38
N LEU A 87 -9.85 -5.98 -11.64
CA LEU A 87 -10.72 -5.01 -12.31
C LEU A 87 -11.08 -5.44 -13.72
N ARG A 88 -10.11 -5.91 -14.52
CA ARG A 88 -10.38 -6.42 -15.88
C ARG A 88 -11.38 -7.58 -15.85
N ARG A 89 -11.27 -8.46 -14.86
CA ARG A 89 -12.20 -9.57 -14.68
C ARG A 89 -13.61 -9.11 -14.34
N ILE A 90 -13.76 -8.14 -13.44
CA ILE A 90 -15.04 -7.53 -13.05
C ILE A 90 -15.67 -6.80 -14.24
N LEU A 91 -14.89 -6.02 -14.97
CA LEU A 91 -15.31 -5.23 -16.14
C LEU A 91 -15.45 -6.08 -17.42
N ARG A 92 -15.07 -7.37 -17.38
CA ARG A 92 -15.07 -8.30 -18.52
C ARG A 92 -14.22 -7.82 -19.70
N ILE A 93 -13.11 -7.16 -19.41
CA ILE A 93 -12.15 -6.68 -20.41
C ILE A 93 -11.15 -7.78 -20.71
N SER A 94 -11.12 -8.22 -21.97
CA SER A 94 -10.13 -9.17 -22.50
C SER A 94 -8.83 -8.45 -22.90
N TYR A 95 -7.73 -9.19 -23.00
CA TYR A 95 -6.49 -8.64 -23.57
C TYR A 95 -6.66 -8.23 -25.05
N ARG A 96 -7.60 -8.85 -25.78
CA ARG A 96 -7.92 -8.54 -27.18
C ARG A 96 -8.57 -7.17 -27.37
N ASP A 97 -9.14 -6.61 -26.31
CA ASP A 97 -9.82 -5.31 -26.36
C ASP A 97 -8.83 -4.14 -26.35
N HIS A 98 -7.53 -4.43 -26.18
CA HIS A 98 -6.44 -3.43 -26.16
C HIS A 98 -6.70 -2.20 -25.27
N VAL A 99 -7.48 -2.38 -24.19
CA VAL A 99 -7.81 -1.32 -23.24
C VAL A 99 -6.61 -1.04 -22.33
N THR A 100 -6.21 0.21 -22.20
CA THR A 100 -5.08 0.62 -21.33
C THR A 100 -5.42 0.44 -19.85
N ASN A 101 -4.40 0.37 -18.99
CA ASN A 101 -4.60 0.28 -17.53
C ASN A 101 -5.27 1.53 -16.97
N GLU A 102 -4.97 2.69 -17.52
CA GLU A 102 -5.60 3.97 -17.15
C GLU A 102 -7.11 3.96 -17.44
N GLU A 103 -7.48 3.48 -18.62
CA GLU A 103 -8.89 3.38 -18.99
C GLU A 103 -9.65 2.35 -18.11
N VAL A 104 -9.00 1.26 -17.71
CA VAL A 104 -9.57 0.30 -16.76
C VAL A 104 -9.84 0.96 -15.40
N LEU A 105 -8.87 1.72 -14.87
CA LEU A 105 -9.02 2.46 -13.62
C LEU A 105 -10.14 3.50 -13.72
N LYS A 106 -10.20 4.24 -14.82
CA LYS A 106 -11.26 5.23 -15.09
C LYS A 106 -12.65 4.60 -15.09
N ARG A 107 -12.84 3.48 -15.80
CA ARG A 107 -14.12 2.73 -15.82
C ARG A 107 -14.49 2.17 -14.46
N ALA A 108 -13.50 1.72 -13.69
CA ALA A 108 -13.71 1.24 -12.32
C ALA A 108 -13.87 2.37 -11.30
N LYS A 109 -13.69 3.63 -11.67
CA LYS A 109 -13.62 4.79 -10.75
C LYS A 109 -12.63 4.53 -9.60
N SER A 110 -11.47 3.97 -9.93
CA SER A 110 -10.45 3.52 -8.98
C SER A 110 -9.10 4.16 -9.29
N ASN A 111 -8.23 4.22 -8.27
CA ASN A 111 -6.85 4.66 -8.42
C ASN A 111 -5.90 3.45 -8.44
N PRO A 112 -4.63 3.61 -8.87
CA PRO A 112 -3.61 2.59 -8.67
C PRO A 112 -3.54 2.16 -7.19
N LEU A 113 -3.42 0.88 -6.94
CA LEU A 113 -3.44 0.37 -5.56
C LEU A 113 -2.19 0.77 -4.78
N SER A 114 -1.06 0.95 -5.47
CA SER A 114 0.18 1.52 -4.92
C SER A 114 -0.02 2.93 -4.35
N SER A 115 -0.86 3.76 -4.98
CA SER A 115 -1.25 5.09 -4.47
C SER A 115 -2.02 4.98 -3.17
N THR A 116 -2.97 4.04 -3.09
CA THR A 116 -3.74 3.77 -1.86
C THR A 116 -2.82 3.34 -0.71
N VAL A 117 -1.80 2.52 -0.99
CA VAL A 117 -0.79 2.13 0.02
C VAL A 117 -0.01 3.34 0.52
N THR A 118 0.40 4.25 -0.38
CA THR A 118 1.09 5.50 0.00
C THR A 118 0.21 6.38 0.89
N GLU A 119 -1.05 6.57 0.52
CA GLU A 119 -2.00 7.33 1.31
C GLU A 119 -2.20 6.76 2.72
N ARG A 120 -2.40 5.43 2.82
CA ARG A 120 -2.55 4.74 4.12
C ARG A 120 -1.31 4.88 4.98
N ARG A 121 -0.10 4.73 4.40
CA ARG A 121 1.17 4.92 5.10
C ARG A 121 1.29 6.32 5.68
N LEU A 122 1.01 7.36 4.90
CA LEU A 122 1.06 8.75 5.36
C LEU A 122 0.00 9.04 6.43
N LYS A 123 -1.22 8.54 6.27
CA LYS A 123 -2.27 8.66 7.31
C LYS A 123 -1.84 8.00 8.62
N PHE A 124 -1.24 6.80 8.54
CA PHE A 124 -0.70 6.10 9.70
C PHE A 124 0.48 6.87 10.33
N ALA A 125 1.40 7.39 9.53
CA ALA A 125 2.51 8.20 9.99
C ALA A 125 2.02 9.45 10.75
N GLY A 126 1.06 10.20 10.20
CA GLY A 126 0.48 11.37 10.87
C GLY A 126 -0.24 11.00 12.17
N HIS A 127 -0.93 9.86 12.21
CA HIS A 127 -1.51 9.36 13.45
C HIS A 127 -0.44 9.07 14.50
N THR A 128 0.67 8.46 14.11
CA THR A 128 1.80 8.13 15.00
C THR A 128 2.51 9.38 15.49
N LEU A 129 2.75 10.37 14.63
CA LEU A 129 3.41 11.64 14.97
C LEU A 129 2.64 12.44 16.03
N ARG A 130 1.29 12.42 15.97
CA ARG A 130 0.43 13.07 16.98
C ARG A 130 0.36 12.35 18.33
N ARG A 131 0.90 11.12 18.43
CA ARG A 131 0.97 10.40 19.70
C ARG A 131 2.12 10.93 20.56
N PRO A 132 2.04 10.79 21.89
CA PRO A 132 3.15 11.15 22.77
C PRO A 132 4.44 10.45 22.35
N ARG A 133 5.58 11.12 22.47
CA ARG A 133 6.90 10.59 22.03
C ARG A 133 7.29 9.28 22.70
N HIS A 134 6.80 9.01 23.90
CA HIS A 134 7.03 7.74 24.61
C HIS A 134 6.13 6.59 24.15
N CYS A 135 5.13 6.83 23.32
CA CYS A 135 4.30 5.77 22.75
C CYS A 135 5.13 4.83 21.85
N HIS A 136 4.98 3.53 22.04
CA HIS A 136 5.76 2.50 21.35
C HIS A 136 5.81 2.67 19.82
N ALA A 137 4.70 3.06 19.20
CA ALA A 137 4.65 3.30 17.75
C ALA A 137 5.55 4.49 17.34
N ASN A 138 5.55 5.58 18.14
CA ASN A 138 6.37 6.75 17.89
C ASN A 138 7.85 6.44 18.14
N VAL A 139 8.16 5.70 19.21
CA VAL A 139 9.53 5.20 19.49
C VAL A 139 10.01 4.33 18.32
N ALA A 140 9.22 3.35 17.87
CA ALA A 140 9.59 2.47 16.77
C ALA A 140 9.81 3.22 15.45
N MET A 141 8.98 4.22 15.15
CA MET A 141 9.11 5.04 13.95
C MET A 141 10.42 5.84 13.91
N ARG A 142 10.92 6.28 15.09
CA ARG A 142 12.15 7.05 15.25
C ARG A 142 13.38 6.22 15.57
N TRP A 143 13.18 4.93 15.90
CA TRP A 143 14.26 4.06 16.36
C TRP A 143 15.37 3.90 15.30
N ILE A 144 16.60 4.07 15.77
CA ILE A 144 17.83 3.83 14.99
C ILE A 144 18.61 2.74 15.74
N PRO A 145 19.02 1.64 15.06
CA PRO A 145 19.81 0.59 15.70
C PRO A 145 21.10 1.16 16.31
N PRO A 146 21.38 0.93 17.60
CA PRO A 146 22.63 1.37 18.21
C PRO A 146 23.81 0.61 17.59
N GLY A 147 24.92 1.31 17.30
CA GLY A 147 26.19 0.70 16.89
C GLY A 147 26.21 -0.01 15.53
N GLY A 148 25.14 0.07 14.77
CA GLY A 148 25.01 -0.59 13.48
C GLY A 148 25.91 -0.01 12.41
N LYS A 149 27.12 -0.57 12.22
CA LYS A 149 27.91 -0.30 11.00
C LYS A 149 27.14 -0.81 9.79
N ARG A 150 26.87 0.06 8.83
CA ARG A 150 26.21 -0.34 7.57
C ARG A 150 27.10 -1.34 6.84
N LYS A 151 26.52 -2.46 6.41
CA LYS A 151 27.21 -3.38 5.52
C LYS A 151 27.64 -2.64 4.24
N ARG A 152 28.81 -3.00 3.68
CA ARG A 152 29.29 -2.47 2.40
C ARG A 152 28.28 -2.79 1.30
N GLY A 153 27.97 -1.84 0.43
CA GLY A 153 27.06 -1.99 -0.69
C GLY A 153 25.92 -0.96 -0.70
N ARG A 154 25.01 -1.08 -1.68
CA ARG A 154 23.87 -0.16 -1.82
C ARG A 154 22.94 -0.27 -0.59
N PRO A 155 22.63 0.85 0.07
CA PRO A 155 21.75 0.84 1.24
C PRO A 155 20.38 0.24 0.90
N ARG A 156 19.92 -0.71 1.73
CA ARG A 156 18.58 -1.29 1.56
C ARG A 156 17.50 -0.21 1.78
N LYS A 157 16.44 -0.26 0.98
CA LYS A 157 15.29 0.61 1.18
C LYS A 157 14.56 0.19 2.47
N THR A 158 14.30 1.15 3.34
CA THR A 158 13.58 0.97 4.61
C THR A 158 12.25 1.72 4.56
N TRP A 159 11.37 1.47 5.52
CA TRP A 159 10.13 2.21 5.68
C TRP A 159 10.41 3.72 5.89
N ARG A 160 11.36 4.05 6.77
CA ARG A 160 11.75 5.44 7.05
C ARG A 160 12.23 6.16 5.79
N ARG A 161 13.12 5.54 5.00
CA ARG A 161 13.54 6.14 3.71
C ARG A 161 12.39 6.34 2.74
N THR A 162 11.42 5.42 2.75
CA THR A 162 10.21 5.60 1.94
C THR A 162 9.40 6.80 2.43
N PHE A 163 9.24 6.96 3.73
CA PHE A 163 8.55 8.10 4.32
C PHE A 163 9.28 9.42 4.04
N ASP A 164 10.60 9.46 4.19
CA ASP A 164 11.42 10.65 3.87
C ASP A 164 11.33 11.01 2.38
N GLU A 165 11.22 10.04 1.48
CA GLU A 165 11.02 10.27 0.04
C GLU A 165 9.61 10.84 -0.24
N ASP A 166 8.59 10.33 0.44
CA ASP A 166 7.22 10.84 0.33
C ASP A 166 7.15 12.31 0.80
N LEU A 167 7.83 12.66 1.90
CA LEU A 167 7.90 14.03 2.40
C LEU A 167 8.60 14.98 1.43
N ARG A 168 9.74 14.54 0.85
CA ARG A 168 10.44 15.35 -0.17
C ARG A 168 9.58 15.62 -1.40
N GLN A 169 8.78 14.66 -1.84
CA GLN A 169 7.85 14.87 -2.95
C GLN A 169 6.74 15.88 -2.63
N LEU A 170 6.44 16.06 -1.36
CA LEU A 170 5.51 17.06 -0.87
C LEU A 170 6.18 18.42 -0.56
N ASN A 171 7.52 18.52 -0.74
CA ASN A 171 8.33 19.67 -0.34
C ASN A 171 8.18 20.01 1.16
N ILE A 172 8.14 18.96 2.01
CA ILE A 172 8.05 19.10 3.46
C ILE A 172 9.43 18.82 4.05
N GLU A 173 9.95 19.82 4.80
CA GLU A 173 11.20 19.66 5.53
C GLU A 173 10.99 18.77 6.78
N PRO A 174 12.01 17.95 7.15
CA PRO A 174 11.91 17.05 8.29
C PRO A 174 11.53 17.72 9.62
N ASP A 175 11.96 18.96 9.82
CA ASP A 175 11.71 19.72 11.05
C ASP A 175 10.25 20.22 11.17
N ASP A 176 9.57 20.43 10.05
CA ASP A 176 8.19 20.91 9.99
C ASP A 176 7.15 19.77 10.05
N VAL A 177 7.59 18.54 9.88
CA VAL A 177 6.68 17.38 9.76
C VAL A 177 5.75 17.23 10.96
N GLU A 178 6.26 17.40 12.18
CA GLU A 178 5.45 17.25 13.39
C GLU A 178 4.40 18.34 13.48
N LYS A 179 4.80 19.59 13.25
CA LYS A 179 3.92 20.76 13.27
C LYS A 179 2.80 20.64 12.23
N ILE A 180 3.15 20.24 11.00
CA ILE A 180 2.16 20.05 9.94
C ILE A 180 1.23 18.86 10.25
N ALA A 181 1.78 17.80 10.87
CA ALA A 181 0.99 16.63 11.24
C ALA A 181 -0.03 16.90 12.36
N GLU A 182 0.13 17.95 13.18
CA GLU A 182 -0.83 18.37 14.21
C GLU A 182 -2.18 18.69 13.58
N ASP A 183 -2.19 19.39 12.44
CA ASP A 183 -3.42 19.64 11.68
C ASP A 183 -3.82 18.40 10.88
N ARG A 184 -4.90 17.74 11.34
CA ARG A 184 -5.43 16.54 10.72
C ARG A 184 -5.97 16.76 9.31
N VAL A 185 -6.51 17.95 9.04
CA VAL A 185 -7.11 18.27 7.73
C VAL A 185 -6.01 18.45 6.72
N VAL A 186 -5.06 19.32 7.00
CA VAL A 186 -3.88 19.58 6.17
C VAL A 186 -3.12 18.29 5.89
N TRP A 187 -2.85 17.48 6.93
CA TRP A 187 -2.15 16.20 6.76
C TRP A 187 -2.89 15.21 5.87
N ARG A 188 -4.22 15.16 5.96
CA ARG A 188 -5.04 14.29 5.10
C ARG A 188 -4.97 14.70 3.64
N GLU A 189 -5.02 15.99 3.37
CA GLU A 189 -4.89 16.55 2.01
C GLU A 189 -3.51 16.28 1.42
N LEU A 190 -2.45 16.46 2.21
CA LEU A 190 -1.08 16.13 1.81
C LEU A 190 -0.92 14.65 1.50
N ALA A 191 -1.48 13.75 2.31
CA ALA A 191 -1.45 12.33 2.07
C ALA A 191 -2.16 11.94 0.75
N ALA A 192 -3.31 12.54 0.46
CA ALA A 192 -4.03 12.34 -0.78
C ALA A 192 -3.25 12.88 -1.98
N ARG A 193 -2.65 14.09 -1.88
CA ARG A 193 -1.81 14.69 -2.93
C ARG A 193 -0.60 13.82 -3.25
N CYS A 194 0.11 13.31 -2.25
CA CYS A 194 1.25 12.42 -2.44
C CYS A 194 0.86 11.13 -3.18
N ALA A 195 -0.29 10.55 -2.82
CA ALA A 195 -0.82 9.37 -3.48
C ALA A 195 -1.05 9.60 -4.98
N LEU A 196 -1.57 10.77 -5.37
CA LEU A 196 -1.79 11.14 -6.77
C LEU A 196 -0.48 11.33 -7.54
N LEU A 197 0.55 11.90 -6.92
CA LEU A 197 1.87 12.06 -7.55
C LEU A 197 2.50 10.70 -7.88
N HIS A 198 2.32 9.71 -7.02
CA HIS A 198 2.82 8.35 -7.23
C HIS A 198 2.03 7.53 -8.25
N GLY A 199 0.79 7.89 -8.52
CA GLY A 199 -0.05 7.20 -9.50
C GLY A 199 0.24 7.58 -10.96
N ARG A 200 1.07 8.60 -11.20
CA ARG A 200 1.42 9.11 -12.54
C ARG A 200 2.78 8.62 -13.04
N THR A 201 3.52 7.84 -12.26
CA THR A 201 4.79 7.21 -12.61
C THR A 201 4.60 5.72 -12.87
#